data_29965fe3cebacfca4752199fb9c01786
#
_entry.id   29965fe3cebacfca4752199fb9c01786
#
_cell.length_a   1.000
_cell.length_b   1.000
_cell.length_c   1.000
_cell.angle_alpha   90.00
_cell.angle_beta   90.00
_cell.angle_gamma   90.00
#
_symmetry.space_group_name_H-M   'P 1'
#
loop_
_entity.id
_entity.type
_entity.pdbx_description
1 polymer ?
#
loop_
_entity_poly.entity_id
_entity_poly.type
_entity_poly.pdbx_seq_one_letter_code
_entity_poly.pdbx_strand_id
1 'polypeptide(L)'
;MVFAVTVLFNGCSYNFIVPIEVPVIDPDDPDAPQISFANDIIPIFVDNGNCSSCHNGSQVPDLRAENAYAAINTSRYINSATPGESRIYKYCSPETTTHMRKKYNSAQAALVLVWIQQGAKNN
;
A
#
# COMPACT_ATOMS: atom_id res chain seq x y z
N MET A 1 -39.45 20.37 -50.61
CA MET A 1 -39.21 20.69 -49.19
C MET A 1 -38.68 19.41 -48.54
N VAL A 2 -37.35 19.35 -48.36
CA VAL A 2 -36.64 18.14 -47.86
C VAL A 2 -36.31 18.39 -46.39
N PHE A 3 -36.88 17.61 -45.50
CA PHE A 3 -36.57 17.65 -44.06
C PHE A 3 -35.32 16.79 -43.77
N ALA A 4 -34.23 17.42 -43.39
CA ALA A 4 -33.04 16.73 -42.92
C ALA A 4 -33.24 16.36 -41.43
N VAL A 5 -33.26 15.05 -41.13
CA VAL A 5 -33.29 14.56 -39.76
C VAL A 5 -31.83 14.40 -39.27
N THR A 6 -31.46 15.28 -38.34
CA THR A 6 -30.15 15.19 -37.67
C THR A 6 -30.24 14.23 -36.50
N VAL A 7 -29.61 13.07 -36.62
CA VAL A 7 -29.49 12.07 -35.52
C VAL A 7 -28.27 12.44 -34.67
N LEU A 8 -28.52 12.90 -33.45
CA LEU A 8 -27.49 13.14 -32.44
C LEU A 8 -27.13 11.81 -31.76
N PHE A 9 -25.94 11.26 -32.04
CA PHE A 9 -25.39 10.15 -31.30
C PHE A 9 -24.82 10.68 -30.00
N ASN A 10 -25.51 10.45 -28.88
CA ASN A 10 -24.94 10.59 -27.54
C ASN A 10 -24.08 9.36 -27.30
N GLY A 11 -22.77 9.50 -27.49
CA GLY A 11 -21.81 8.48 -27.12
C GLY A 11 -21.70 8.42 -25.59
N CYS A 12 -22.08 7.30 -24.98
CA CYS A 12 -21.74 7.01 -23.58
C CYS A 12 -20.22 6.82 -23.48
N SER A 13 -19.53 7.75 -22.85
CA SER A 13 -18.12 7.53 -22.49
C SER A 13 -18.06 6.55 -21.31
N TYR A 14 -17.57 5.35 -21.56
CA TYR A 14 -17.35 4.35 -20.53
C TYR A 14 -15.96 4.55 -19.93
N ASN A 15 -15.91 5.02 -18.68
CA ASN A 15 -14.66 5.06 -17.94
C ASN A 15 -14.28 3.65 -17.52
N PHE A 16 -13.34 3.05 -18.24
CA PHE A 16 -12.75 1.78 -17.86
C PHE A 16 -11.91 2.00 -16.61
N ILE A 17 -12.37 1.49 -15.47
CA ILE A 17 -11.52 1.39 -14.28
C ILE A 17 -10.53 0.26 -14.58
N VAL A 18 -9.31 0.61 -14.98
CA VAL A 18 -8.22 -0.36 -15.08
C VAL A 18 -7.96 -0.85 -13.64
N PRO A 19 -8.14 -2.15 -13.34
CA PRO A 19 -7.73 -2.65 -12.05
C PRO A 19 -6.25 -2.35 -11.84
N ILE A 20 -5.88 -1.81 -10.69
CA ILE A 20 -4.47 -1.64 -10.33
C ILE A 20 -3.93 -3.07 -10.24
N GLU A 21 -3.12 -3.47 -11.23
CA GLU A 21 -2.42 -4.75 -11.16
C GLU A 21 -1.49 -4.71 -9.96
N VAL A 22 -1.79 -5.53 -8.98
CA VAL A 22 -0.90 -5.76 -7.85
C VAL A 22 0.32 -6.48 -8.42
N PRO A 23 1.54 -5.91 -8.34
CA PRO A 23 2.71 -6.60 -8.85
C PRO A 23 2.87 -7.93 -8.07
N VAL A 24 2.78 -9.02 -8.79
CA VAL A 24 3.11 -10.35 -8.24
C VAL A 24 4.62 -10.46 -8.24
N ILE A 25 5.23 -10.08 -7.14
CA ILE A 25 6.67 -10.22 -6.92
C ILE A 25 6.86 -11.54 -6.17
N ASP A 26 7.58 -12.47 -6.79
CA ASP A 26 8.02 -13.70 -6.12
C ASP A 26 9.17 -13.33 -5.16
N PRO A 27 8.99 -13.45 -3.85
CA PRO A 27 10.03 -13.08 -2.89
C PRO A 27 11.23 -14.03 -2.93
N ASP A 28 11.07 -15.23 -3.49
CA ASP A 28 12.12 -16.24 -3.60
C ASP A 28 12.90 -16.14 -4.92
N ASP A 29 12.47 -15.30 -5.86
CA ASP A 29 13.20 -15.02 -7.09
C ASP A 29 14.40 -14.09 -6.80
N PRO A 30 15.65 -14.55 -7.04
CA PRO A 30 16.84 -13.76 -6.79
C PRO A 30 16.93 -12.50 -7.67
N ASP A 31 16.24 -12.50 -8.82
CA ASP A 31 16.18 -11.39 -9.75
C ASP A 31 14.97 -10.48 -9.52
N ALA A 32 14.12 -10.78 -8.54
CA ALA A 32 12.96 -9.98 -8.22
C ALA A 32 13.35 -8.55 -7.79
N PRO A 33 12.61 -7.54 -8.25
CA PRO A 33 12.84 -6.17 -7.81
C PRO A 33 12.80 -6.06 -6.29
N GLN A 34 13.84 -5.45 -5.71
CA GLN A 34 13.85 -5.19 -4.27
C GLN A 34 12.91 -4.02 -3.94
N ILE A 35 12.00 -4.24 -3.02
CA ILE A 35 11.13 -3.17 -2.51
C ILE A 35 11.98 -2.25 -1.64
N SER A 36 11.97 -0.97 -2.00
CA SER A 36 12.68 0.08 -1.26
C SER A 36 11.82 0.60 -0.11
N PHE A 37 12.39 0.62 1.10
CA PHE A 37 11.69 1.25 2.21
C PHE A 37 11.45 2.74 1.97
N ALA A 38 12.48 3.44 1.47
CA ALA A 38 12.39 4.88 1.24
C ALA A 38 11.44 5.26 0.10
N ASN A 39 11.45 4.49 -1.01
CA ASN A 39 10.72 4.86 -2.23
C ASN A 39 9.35 4.20 -2.37
N ASP A 40 9.15 3.03 -1.76
CA ASP A 40 7.92 2.24 -1.93
C ASP A 40 7.08 2.17 -0.66
N ILE A 41 7.71 2.11 0.52
CA ILE A 41 7.00 1.94 1.80
C ILE A 41 6.71 3.28 2.48
N ILE A 42 7.68 4.18 2.57
CA ILE A 42 7.47 5.52 3.19
C ILE A 42 6.32 6.28 2.54
N PRO A 43 6.16 6.34 1.20
CA PRO A 43 5.02 7.02 0.59
C PRO A 43 3.66 6.47 1.07
N ILE A 44 3.55 5.16 1.32
CA ILE A 44 2.32 4.57 1.87
C ILE A 44 1.93 5.21 3.21
N PHE A 45 2.93 5.55 4.04
CA PHE A 45 2.68 6.11 5.36
C PHE A 45 2.43 7.63 5.36
N VAL A 46 3.12 8.36 4.49
CA VAL A 46 3.17 9.83 4.57
C VAL A 46 2.35 10.56 3.53
N ASP A 47 2.15 9.99 2.33
CA ASP A 47 1.48 10.68 1.24
C ASP A 47 0.05 11.09 1.63
N ASN A 48 -0.26 12.36 1.37
CA ASN A 48 -1.54 12.98 1.76
C ASN A 48 -1.87 12.84 3.26
N GLY A 49 -0.84 12.76 4.12
CA GLY A 49 -1.01 12.56 5.56
C GLY A 49 -1.71 11.24 5.89
N ASN A 50 -1.46 10.18 5.14
CA ASN A 50 -2.17 8.91 5.26
C ASN A 50 -2.08 8.35 6.69
N CYS A 51 -1.04 7.60 7.01
CA CYS A 51 -0.89 7.01 8.34
C CYS A 51 -0.27 8.01 9.33
N SER A 52 0.70 8.80 8.86
CA SER A 52 1.46 9.75 9.67
C SER A 52 0.62 10.90 10.24
N SER A 53 -0.60 11.15 9.73
CA SER A 53 -1.49 12.15 10.35
C SER A 53 -1.92 11.78 11.78
N CYS A 54 -2.00 10.47 12.08
CA CYS A 54 -2.29 9.97 13.43
C CYS A 54 -1.05 9.39 14.10
N HIS A 55 -0.21 8.68 13.33
CA HIS A 55 1.02 8.06 13.78
C HIS A 55 2.21 9.02 13.65
N ASN A 56 2.16 10.13 14.36
CA ASN A 56 3.11 11.25 14.31
C ASN A 56 3.93 11.41 15.61
N GLY A 57 4.09 10.33 16.36
CA GLY A 57 4.73 10.34 17.67
C GLY A 57 3.75 10.42 18.85
N SER A 58 2.53 10.94 18.63
CA SER A 58 1.47 10.90 19.63
C SER A 58 0.85 9.52 19.78
N GLN A 59 0.80 8.78 18.68
CA GLN A 59 0.32 7.40 18.62
C GLN A 59 1.39 6.49 18.02
N VAL A 60 1.70 5.39 18.70
CA VAL A 60 2.70 4.42 18.23
C VAL A 60 2.13 3.45 17.22
N PRO A 61 2.94 3.02 16.22
CA PRO A 61 4.31 3.47 15.94
C PRO A 61 4.35 4.87 15.34
N ASP A 62 5.47 5.58 15.44
CA ASP A 62 5.70 6.84 14.73
C ASP A 62 6.02 6.55 13.26
N LEU A 63 5.11 6.92 12.34
CA LEU A 63 5.21 6.63 10.91
C LEU A 63 5.61 7.85 10.08
N ARG A 64 6.17 8.89 10.70
CA ARG A 64 6.82 9.97 9.96
C ARG A 64 8.07 9.42 9.27
N ALA A 65 8.41 9.97 8.11
CA ALA A 65 9.46 9.42 7.24
C ALA A 65 10.79 9.18 7.99
N GLU A 66 11.19 10.12 8.81
CA GLU A 66 12.44 10.08 9.58
C GLU A 66 12.47 9.05 10.71
N ASN A 67 11.32 8.63 11.21
CA ASN A 67 11.20 7.76 12.38
C ASN A 67 10.64 6.37 12.06
N ALA A 68 9.91 6.24 10.95
CA ALA A 68 9.11 5.06 10.64
C ALA A 68 9.92 3.76 10.70
N TYR A 69 11.09 3.72 10.07
CA TYR A 69 11.89 2.49 10.06
C TYR A 69 12.24 2.04 11.47
N ALA A 70 12.82 2.92 12.28
CA ALA A 70 13.21 2.59 13.66
C ALA A 70 11.99 2.19 14.52
N ALA A 71 10.85 2.82 14.27
CA ALA A 71 9.63 2.54 15.03
C ALA A 71 9.01 1.18 14.71
N ILE A 72 9.11 0.70 13.46
CA ILE A 72 8.47 -0.56 13.05
C ILE A 72 9.44 -1.75 12.93
N ASN A 73 10.75 -1.52 12.78
CA ASN A 73 11.75 -2.61 12.66
C ASN A 73 12.02 -3.26 14.02
N THR A 74 11.00 -3.84 14.60
CA THR A 74 11.02 -4.53 15.88
C THR A 74 10.16 -5.79 15.80
N SER A 75 10.45 -6.78 16.66
CA SER A 75 9.65 -8.02 16.76
C SER A 75 8.17 -7.78 17.12
N ARG A 76 7.83 -6.58 17.61
CA ARG A 76 6.44 -6.20 17.86
C ARG A 76 5.65 -5.99 16.58
N TYR A 77 6.28 -5.47 15.53
CA TYR A 77 5.61 -5.09 14.29
C TYR A 77 5.96 -5.98 13.10
N ILE A 78 7.16 -6.58 13.10
CA ILE A 78 7.64 -7.45 12.04
C ILE A 78 7.88 -8.85 12.58
N ASN A 79 7.28 -9.83 11.93
CA ASN A 79 7.51 -11.26 12.16
C ASN A 79 8.17 -11.82 10.90
N SER A 80 9.49 -11.94 10.93
CA SER A 80 10.26 -12.44 9.77
C SER A 80 10.03 -13.93 9.52
N ALA A 81 9.66 -14.71 10.54
CA ALA A 81 9.37 -16.13 10.38
C ALA A 81 8.02 -16.37 9.69
N THR A 82 7.07 -15.47 9.91
CA THR A 82 5.75 -15.56 9.31
C THR A 82 5.31 -14.16 8.87
N PRO A 83 5.82 -13.65 7.74
CA PRO A 83 5.62 -12.26 7.31
C PRO A 83 4.16 -11.79 7.28
N GLY A 84 3.23 -12.64 6.87
CA GLY A 84 1.80 -12.37 6.87
C GLY A 84 1.18 -12.13 8.25
N GLU A 85 1.85 -12.56 9.32
CA GLU A 85 1.44 -12.31 10.71
C GLU A 85 2.08 -11.04 11.30
N SER A 86 2.92 -10.35 10.53
CA SER A 86 3.49 -9.07 10.93
C SER A 86 2.40 -8.06 11.25
N ARG A 87 2.51 -7.43 12.41
CA ARG A 87 1.49 -6.49 12.88
C ARG A 87 1.32 -5.30 11.95
N ILE A 88 2.43 -4.76 11.42
CA ILE A 88 2.40 -3.65 10.47
C ILE A 88 1.64 -4.01 9.18
N TYR A 89 1.62 -5.27 8.77
CA TYR A 89 0.85 -5.77 7.63
C TYR A 89 -0.59 -6.11 8.03
N LYS A 90 -0.73 -7.06 8.95
CA LYS A 90 -2.01 -7.70 9.28
C LYS A 90 -3.06 -6.71 9.82
N TYR A 91 -2.64 -5.75 10.67
CA TYR A 91 -3.57 -4.81 11.30
C TYR A 91 -4.07 -3.72 10.36
N CYS A 92 -3.37 -3.47 9.25
CA CYS A 92 -3.73 -2.43 8.29
C CYS A 92 -4.14 -3.01 6.92
N SER A 93 -4.15 -4.34 6.75
CA SER A 93 -4.55 -4.96 5.49
C SER A 93 -6.02 -4.67 5.16
N PRO A 94 -6.44 -4.70 3.88
CA PRO A 94 -7.80 -4.35 3.47
C PRO A 94 -8.89 -5.15 4.20
N GLU A 95 -8.60 -6.42 4.48
CA GLU A 95 -9.53 -7.38 5.08
C GLU A 95 -9.68 -7.22 6.60
N THR A 96 -8.80 -6.45 7.26
CA THR A 96 -8.82 -6.35 8.71
C THR A 96 -10.02 -5.55 9.23
N THR A 97 -10.50 -5.93 10.40
CA THR A 97 -11.48 -5.17 11.20
C THR A 97 -10.84 -4.49 12.40
N THR A 98 -9.55 -4.69 12.64
CA THR A 98 -8.85 -4.21 13.85
C THR A 98 -8.38 -2.76 13.73
N HIS A 99 -8.11 -2.27 12.52
CA HIS A 99 -7.73 -0.88 12.28
C HIS A 99 -8.94 -0.09 11.76
N MET A 100 -9.47 0.81 12.59
CA MET A 100 -10.77 1.46 12.35
C MET A 100 -10.74 2.58 11.31
N ARG A 101 -9.59 3.16 11.01
CA ARG A 101 -9.54 4.38 10.18
C ARG A 101 -9.01 4.10 8.79
N LYS A 102 -7.72 4.30 8.55
CA LYS A 102 -7.12 4.11 7.24
C LYS A 102 -6.48 2.73 7.15
N LYS A 103 -6.69 2.06 6.02
CA LYS A 103 -6.11 0.75 5.72
C LYS A 103 -5.33 0.84 4.44
N TYR A 104 -4.47 -0.13 4.20
CA TYR A 104 -3.85 -0.31 2.90
C TYR A 104 -4.92 -0.62 1.84
N ASN A 105 -4.70 -0.17 0.62
CA ASN A 105 -5.32 -0.82 -0.53
C ASN A 105 -4.56 -2.13 -0.86
N SER A 106 -5.09 -2.94 -1.78
CA SER A 106 -4.50 -4.25 -2.10
C SER A 106 -3.06 -4.16 -2.60
N ALA A 107 -2.74 -3.14 -3.41
CA ALA A 107 -1.38 -2.93 -3.92
C ALA A 107 -0.41 -2.52 -2.80
N GLN A 108 -0.81 -1.61 -1.91
CA GLN A 108 -0.02 -1.21 -0.75
C GLN A 108 0.23 -2.39 0.20
N ALA A 109 -0.80 -3.20 0.46
CA ALA A 109 -0.66 -4.40 1.28
C ALA A 109 0.33 -5.39 0.68
N ALA A 110 0.28 -5.62 -0.64
CA ALA A 110 1.24 -6.48 -1.33
C ALA A 110 2.67 -5.96 -1.21
N LEU A 111 2.90 -4.65 -1.44
CA LEU A 111 4.23 -4.05 -1.29
C LEU A 111 4.78 -4.22 0.13
N VAL A 112 3.97 -3.95 1.15
CA VAL A 112 4.40 -4.11 2.56
C VAL A 112 4.74 -5.57 2.86
N LEU A 113 3.92 -6.52 2.38
CA LEU A 113 4.17 -7.95 2.60
C LEU A 113 5.47 -8.41 1.93
N VAL A 114 5.68 -8.06 0.65
CA VAL A 114 6.91 -8.42 -0.08
C VAL A 114 8.14 -7.77 0.55
N TRP A 115 8.06 -6.51 0.97
CA TRP A 115 9.15 -5.85 1.69
C TRP A 115 9.57 -6.63 2.96
N ILE A 116 8.58 -7.12 3.73
CA ILE A 116 8.86 -7.95 4.92
C ILE A 116 9.49 -9.28 4.52
N GLN A 117 8.97 -9.95 3.48
CA GLN A 117 9.52 -11.21 2.95
C GLN A 117 10.97 -11.07 2.48
N GLN A 118 11.31 -9.92 1.88
CA GLN A 118 12.66 -9.58 1.45
C GLN A 118 13.58 -9.12 2.59
N GLY A 119 13.15 -9.25 3.85
CA GLY A 119 13.95 -9.00 5.05
C GLY A 119 13.76 -7.61 5.66
N ALA A 120 12.73 -6.88 5.29
CA ALA A 120 12.36 -5.57 5.85
C ALA A 120 13.54 -4.59 5.92
N LYS A 121 14.26 -4.42 4.82
CA LYS A 121 15.48 -3.61 4.73
C LYS A 121 15.18 -2.11 4.79
N ASN A 122 16.13 -1.34 5.32
CA ASN A 122 16.14 0.13 5.26
C ASN A 122 16.97 0.56 4.03
N ASN A 123 16.38 0.65 2.88
CA ASN A 123 17.03 0.90 1.59
C ASN A 123 16.33 1.99 0.78
#